data_0ab191e35191f0e16cbce22bf5bec703
#
_entry.id   0ab191e35191f0e16cbce22bf5bec703
#
_cell.length_a   1.000
_cell.length_b   1.000
_cell.length_c   1.000
_cell.angle_alpha   90.00
_cell.angle_beta   90.00
_cell.angle_gamma   90.00
#
_symmetry.space_group_name_H-M   'P 1'
#
loop_
_entity.id
_entity.type
_entity.pdbx_description
1 polymer ?
#
loop_
_entity_poly.entity_id
_entity_poly.type
_entity_poly.pdbx_seq_one_letter_code
_entity_poly.pdbx_strand_id
1 'polypeptide(L)'
;PYWLTPGEGSTLFFAAIWEAYPVQEQVWLSTAVVTQAAQSQRRPLILDAAGQAAWLDPETPLHVLQGLLASEPIPLRERVLANMVNDPKLNGPECLTPA
;
A
#
# COMPACT_ATOMS: atom_id res chain seq x y z
N PRO A 1 -3.69 -11.02 14.76
CA PRO A 1 -3.51 -10.29 13.50
C PRO A 1 -4.82 -9.63 13.06
N TYR A 2 -4.67 -8.58 12.25
CA TYR A 2 -5.80 -7.80 11.74
C TYR A 2 -5.80 -7.80 10.23
N TRP A 3 -6.97 -7.92 9.65
CA TRP A 3 -7.17 -7.67 8.23
C TRP A 3 -7.70 -6.25 8.05
N LEU A 4 -6.95 -5.45 7.30
CA LEU A 4 -7.25 -4.04 7.08
C LEU A 4 -7.85 -3.85 5.70
N THR A 5 -8.97 -3.13 5.62
CA THR A 5 -9.63 -2.81 4.36
C THR A 5 -10.08 -1.35 4.34
N PRO A 6 -10.17 -0.70 3.16
CA PRO A 6 -10.66 0.68 3.06
C PRO A 6 -12.17 0.76 3.17
N GLY A 7 -12.87 -0.35 2.98
CA GLY A 7 -14.32 -0.43 2.99
C GLY A 7 -14.79 -1.68 2.29
N GLU A 8 -16.11 -1.81 2.12
CA GLU A 8 -16.71 -3.00 1.54
C GLU A 8 -16.34 -3.15 0.06
N GLY A 9 -15.64 -4.24 -0.28
CA GLY A 9 -15.30 -4.59 -1.65
C GLY A 9 -14.28 -3.70 -2.33
N SER A 10 -13.73 -2.71 -1.64
CA SER A 10 -12.72 -1.83 -2.22
C SER A 10 -11.34 -2.46 -2.16
N THR A 11 -10.54 -2.23 -3.20
CA THR A 11 -9.15 -2.68 -3.27
C THR A 11 -8.22 -1.58 -2.73
N LEU A 12 -7.22 -1.99 -1.94
CA LEU A 12 -6.16 -1.10 -1.50
C LEU A 12 -5.12 -0.91 -2.59
N PHE A 13 -4.73 0.35 -2.81
CA PHE A 13 -3.63 0.70 -3.71
C PHE A 13 -2.59 1.50 -2.95
N PHE A 14 -1.37 0.99 -2.93
CA PHE A 14 -0.23 1.66 -2.29
C PHE A 14 0.52 2.48 -3.33
N ALA A 15 0.92 3.68 -2.96
CA ALA A 15 1.86 4.44 -3.77
C ALA A 15 3.22 3.76 -3.74
N ALA A 16 3.82 3.64 -4.90
CA ALA A 16 5.15 3.05 -5.02
C ALA A 16 5.94 3.78 -6.10
N ILE A 17 7.25 3.67 -6.03
CA ILE A 17 8.17 4.13 -7.05
C ILE A 17 8.95 2.93 -7.57
N TRP A 18 9.44 3.03 -8.81
CA TRP A 18 10.22 1.96 -9.41
C TRP A 18 11.39 2.53 -10.18
N GLU A 19 12.40 1.72 -10.38
CA GLU A 19 13.59 2.11 -11.09
C GLU A 19 14.12 0.94 -11.92
N ALA A 20 14.63 1.25 -13.10
CA ALA A 20 15.37 0.32 -13.92
C ALA A 20 16.85 0.55 -13.68
N TYR A 21 17.56 -0.49 -13.25
CA TYR A 21 18.97 -0.40 -12.89
C TYR A 21 19.81 -1.32 -13.78
N PRO A 22 20.61 -0.76 -14.67
CA PRO A 22 21.47 -1.57 -15.54
C PRO A 22 22.72 -2.04 -14.78
N VAL A 23 22.95 -3.36 -14.81
CA VAL A 23 24.17 -3.97 -14.29
C VAL A 23 24.73 -4.88 -15.39
N GLN A 24 25.90 -4.53 -15.93
CA GLN A 24 26.50 -5.21 -17.05
C GLN A 24 25.53 -5.19 -18.25
N GLU A 25 25.14 -6.35 -18.80
CA GLU A 25 24.22 -6.44 -19.93
C GLU A 25 22.77 -6.71 -19.52
N GLN A 26 22.49 -6.70 -18.19
CA GLN A 26 21.16 -6.95 -17.66
C GLN A 26 20.56 -5.70 -17.07
N VAL A 27 19.24 -5.59 -17.15
CA VAL A 27 18.47 -4.52 -16.51
C VAL A 27 17.66 -5.13 -15.38
N TRP A 28 17.91 -4.65 -14.17
CA TRP A 28 17.16 -5.05 -12.98
C TRP A 28 16.08 -4.01 -12.70
N LEU A 29 14.90 -4.48 -12.43
CA LEU A 29 13.80 -3.61 -12.00
C LEU A 29 13.65 -3.72 -10.49
N SER A 30 13.47 -2.58 -9.84
CA SER A 30 13.21 -2.52 -8.41
C SER A 30 12.04 -1.62 -8.13
N THR A 31 11.35 -1.87 -7.03
CA THR A 31 10.24 -1.05 -6.58
C THR A 31 10.32 -0.84 -5.08
N ALA A 32 9.81 0.29 -4.62
CA ALA A 32 9.73 0.60 -3.20
C ALA A 32 8.36 1.20 -2.90
N VAL A 33 7.71 0.70 -1.86
CA VAL A 33 6.45 1.26 -1.38
C VAL A 33 6.75 2.53 -0.60
N VAL A 34 6.03 3.60 -0.93
CA VAL A 34 6.13 4.88 -0.22
C VAL A 34 5.35 4.78 1.08
N THR A 35 5.94 5.26 2.17
CA THR A 35 5.29 5.24 3.48
C THR A 35 5.06 6.65 4.01
N GLN A 36 4.08 6.79 4.89
CA GLN A 36 3.80 8.03 5.62
C GLN A 36 3.73 7.75 7.12
N ALA A 37 3.93 8.79 7.91
CA ALA A 37 3.77 8.70 9.36
C ALA A 37 2.30 8.51 9.71
N ALA A 38 2.01 7.62 10.67
CA ALA A 38 0.67 7.38 11.18
C ALA A 38 0.78 7.04 12.66
N GLN A 39 0.12 7.81 13.49
CA GLN A 39 0.12 7.65 14.96
C GLN A 39 1.48 7.20 15.54
N SER A 40 1.65 5.91 15.81
CA SER A 40 2.87 5.37 16.41
C SER A 40 3.79 4.66 15.43
N GLN A 41 3.36 4.49 14.17
CA GLN A 41 4.11 3.72 13.17
C GLN A 41 4.02 4.39 11.82
N ARG A 42 4.94 4.04 10.92
CA ARG A 42 4.80 4.37 9.51
C ARG A 42 3.90 3.33 8.84
N ARG A 43 3.14 3.77 7.85
CA ARG A 43 2.29 2.88 7.08
C ARG A 43 2.43 3.20 5.58
N PRO A 44 2.11 2.26 4.69
CA PRO A 44 2.08 2.56 3.26
C PRO A 44 1.15 3.72 2.97
N LEU A 45 1.54 4.57 2.01
CA LEU A 45 0.65 5.61 1.51
C LEU A 45 -0.41 4.95 0.65
N ILE A 46 -1.65 4.96 1.15
CA ILE A 46 -2.80 4.37 0.46
C ILE A 46 -3.49 5.47 -0.33
N LEU A 47 -3.77 5.21 -1.60
CA LEU A 47 -4.33 6.18 -2.50
C LEU A 47 -5.79 5.89 -2.79
N ASP A 48 -6.65 6.92 -2.69
CA ASP A 48 -8.00 6.88 -3.23
C ASP A 48 -7.97 7.04 -4.76
N ALA A 49 -9.12 7.06 -5.42
CA ALA A 49 -9.19 7.14 -6.87
C ALA A 49 -8.50 8.41 -7.41
N ALA A 50 -8.72 9.55 -6.76
CA ALA A 50 -8.10 10.81 -7.17
C ALA A 50 -6.59 10.79 -6.96
N GLY A 51 -6.14 10.23 -5.83
CA GLY A 51 -4.72 10.08 -5.53
C GLY A 51 -4.02 9.15 -6.51
N GLN A 52 -4.65 8.05 -6.90
CA GLN A 52 -4.12 7.13 -7.91
C GLN A 52 -3.91 7.82 -9.25
N ALA A 53 -4.91 8.57 -9.71
CA ALA A 53 -4.82 9.31 -10.96
C ALA A 53 -3.67 10.32 -10.91
N ALA A 54 -3.55 11.09 -9.83
CA ALA A 54 -2.48 12.07 -9.67
C ALA A 54 -1.09 11.40 -9.60
N TRP A 55 -0.98 10.28 -8.88
CA TRP A 55 0.30 9.57 -8.71
C TRP A 55 0.84 9.01 -10.02
N LEU A 56 -0.05 8.51 -10.88
CA LEU A 56 0.33 7.87 -12.15
C LEU A 56 0.48 8.86 -13.30
N ASP A 57 -0.01 10.09 -13.17
CA ASP A 57 0.07 11.10 -14.21
C ASP A 57 1.44 11.76 -14.21
N PRO A 58 2.24 11.64 -15.29
CA PRO A 58 3.56 12.23 -15.36
C PRO A 58 3.54 13.75 -15.34
N GLU A 59 2.40 14.38 -15.60
CA GLU A 59 2.25 15.84 -15.58
C GLU A 59 1.92 16.40 -14.20
N THR A 60 1.71 15.54 -13.19
CA THR A 60 1.37 16.01 -11.85
C THR A 60 2.53 16.79 -11.25
N PRO A 61 2.30 18.05 -10.81
CA PRO A 61 3.35 18.84 -10.18
C PRO A 61 3.84 18.20 -8.88
N LEU A 62 5.12 18.40 -8.56
CA LEU A 62 5.73 17.82 -7.36
C LEU A 62 5.00 18.24 -6.08
N HIS A 63 4.55 19.50 -5.99
CA HIS A 63 3.84 19.96 -4.78
C HIS A 63 2.52 19.21 -4.54
N VAL A 64 1.87 18.72 -5.60
CA VAL A 64 0.66 17.91 -5.46
C VAL A 64 1.01 16.54 -4.88
N LEU A 65 2.10 15.91 -5.35
CA LEU A 65 2.58 14.64 -4.81
C LEU A 65 3.02 14.77 -3.36
N GLN A 66 3.69 15.88 -3.02
CA GLN A 66 4.07 16.19 -1.63
C GLN A 66 2.84 16.35 -0.74
N GLY A 67 1.78 16.94 -1.26
CA GLY A 67 0.51 17.05 -0.55
C GLY A 67 -0.11 15.71 -0.24
N LEU A 68 -0.01 14.74 -1.16
CA LEU A 68 -0.47 13.38 -0.91
C LEU A 68 0.31 12.72 0.23
N LEU A 69 1.62 12.91 0.27
CA LEU A 69 2.47 12.38 1.34
C LEU A 69 2.12 12.96 2.72
N ALA A 70 1.70 14.23 2.75
CA ALA A 70 1.35 14.94 3.97
C ALA A 70 -0.13 14.80 4.35
N SER A 71 -0.94 14.14 3.53
CA SER A 71 -2.37 13.99 3.76
C SER A 71 -2.66 13.09 4.96
N GLU A 72 -3.86 13.26 5.54
CA GLU A 72 -4.35 12.36 6.59
C GLU A 72 -4.42 10.93 6.08
N PRO A 73 -3.96 9.95 6.87
CA PRO A 73 -4.08 8.55 6.50
C PRO A 73 -5.54 8.15 6.26
N ILE A 74 -5.78 7.41 5.18
CA ILE A 74 -7.12 6.91 4.86
C ILE A 74 -7.59 5.98 5.99
N PRO A 75 -8.82 6.16 6.52
CA PRO A 75 -9.37 5.27 7.52
C PRO A 75 -9.51 3.85 6.97
N LEU A 76 -9.11 2.87 7.76
CA LEU A 76 -9.21 1.47 7.42
C LEU A 76 -10.12 0.76 8.42
N ARG A 77 -10.87 -0.20 7.92
CA ARG A 77 -11.60 -1.13 8.77
C ARG A 77 -10.65 -2.22 9.21
N GLU A 78 -10.78 -2.59 10.47
CA GLU A 78 -9.98 -3.65 11.07
C GLU A 78 -10.87 -4.84 11.42
N ARG A 79 -10.44 -6.03 11.04
CA ARG A 79 -11.08 -7.27 11.44
C ARG A 79 -10.04 -8.17 12.06
N VAL A 80 -10.31 -8.63 13.28
CA VAL A 80 -9.40 -9.54 13.98
C VAL A 80 -9.48 -10.91 13.33
N LEU A 81 -8.33 -11.46 13.01
CA LEU A 81 -8.20 -12.79 12.39
C LEU A 81 -7.63 -13.79 13.38
N ALA A 82 -7.96 -15.07 13.17
CA ALA A 82 -7.35 -16.16 13.89
C ALA A 82 -5.84 -16.20 13.62
N ASN A 83 -5.06 -16.64 14.62
CA ASN A 83 -3.61 -16.66 14.51
C ASN A 83 -3.09 -17.62 13.42
N MET A 84 -3.92 -18.53 12.93
CA MET A 84 -3.54 -19.46 11.87
C MET A 84 -3.07 -18.74 10.59
N VAL A 85 -3.51 -17.48 10.38
CA VAL A 85 -3.07 -16.69 9.21
C VAL A 85 -1.57 -16.44 9.21
N ASN A 86 -0.91 -16.55 10.37
CA ASN A 86 0.54 -16.37 10.48
C ASN A 86 1.33 -17.58 9.96
N ASP A 87 0.67 -18.68 9.64
CA ASP A 87 1.32 -19.83 9.02
C ASP A 87 1.59 -19.52 7.54
N PRO A 88 2.86 -19.47 7.11
CA PRO A 88 3.19 -19.11 5.74
C PRO A 88 2.75 -20.16 4.71
N LYS A 89 2.33 -21.34 5.15
CA LYS A 89 1.82 -22.40 4.27
C LYS A 89 0.36 -22.20 3.89
N LEU A 90 -0.37 -21.37 4.64
CA LEU A 90 -1.77 -21.07 4.30
C LEU A 90 -1.84 -20.16 3.09
N ASN A 91 -2.70 -20.50 2.15
CA ASN A 91 -2.86 -19.73 0.93
C ASN A 91 -4.28 -19.87 0.36
N GLY A 92 -5.28 -19.85 1.20
CA GLY A 92 -6.67 -20.01 0.81
C GLY A 92 -7.59 -19.09 1.62
N PRO A 93 -8.90 -19.21 1.42
CA PRO A 93 -9.86 -18.36 2.13
C PRO A 93 -9.84 -18.54 3.66
N GLU A 94 -9.27 -19.63 4.16
CA GLU A 94 -9.08 -19.84 5.60
C GLU A 94 -8.18 -18.78 6.24
N CYS A 95 -7.37 -18.07 5.45
CA CYS A 95 -6.58 -16.94 5.94
C CYS A 95 -7.45 -15.83 6.53
N LEU A 96 -8.70 -15.73 6.12
CA LEU A 96 -9.64 -14.72 6.60
C LEU A 96 -10.53 -15.21 7.74
N THR A 97 -10.19 -16.34 8.36
CA THR A 97 -10.95 -16.88 9.49
C THR A 97 -10.93 -15.88 10.66
N PRO A 98 -12.12 -15.47 11.17
CA PRO A 98 -12.19 -14.56 12.31
C PRO A 98 -11.62 -15.22 13.58
N ALA A 99 -11.11 -14.37 14.44
CA ALA A 99 -10.64 -14.81 15.75
C ALA A 99 -11.82 -15.25 16.64
#